data_fa5a17f9fd206b7577cd01f17c5e087c
#
_entry.id   fa5a17f9fd206b7577cd01f17c5e087c
#
_cell.length_a   1.000
_cell.length_b   1.000
_cell.length_c   1.000
_cell.angle_alpha   90.00
_cell.angle_beta   90.00
_cell.angle_gamma   90.00
#
_symmetry.space_group_name_H-M   'P 1'
#
loop_
_entity.id
_entity.type
_entity.pdbx_description
1 polymer ?
#
loop_
_entity_poly.entity_id
_entity_poly.type
_entity_poly.pdbx_seq_one_letter_code
_entity_poly.pdbx_strand_id
1 'polypeptide(L)'
;MNLGYQKNKTSILIPMRSLNEGKTRLSNLLSPNKREKLIKLLFTQLLGKLKTLKDQFPFIFSDILVITPCEEVEEISKDFHVLVLKEQNLNGLNSAVSKGIYWSLENLYDSSLILPGDIIDPETEDIKKILEIGKRSIDSMVICPSTDFGTNALFLSLPTRLNFKFGPNSFFEHQKEAKKISIRSIIAPVDSLKDDL
;
A
#
# COMPACT_ATOMS: atom_id res chain seq x y z
N MET A 1 20.60 29.21 -13.78
CA MET A 1 19.78 28.82 -12.62
C MET A 1 19.44 27.34 -12.79
N ASN A 2 20.12 26.46 -12.04
CA ASN A 2 19.79 25.04 -11.99
C ASN A 2 18.46 24.90 -11.26
N LEU A 3 17.39 24.69 -11.99
CA LEU A 3 16.15 24.14 -11.43
C LEU A 3 16.49 22.72 -11.00
N GLY A 4 16.88 22.58 -9.74
CA GLY A 4 17.11 21.26 -9.14
C GLY A 4 15.86 20.42 -9.35
N TYR A 5 16.02 19.31 -10.05
CA TYR A 5 15.06 18.22 -10.04
C TYR A 5 14.82 17.86 -8.58
N GLN A 6 13.76 18.34 -7.98
CA GLN A 6 13.27 17.82 -6.70
C GLN A 6 12.97 16.34 -6.97
N LYS A 7 13.77 15.46 -6.37
CA LYS A 7 13.48 14.03 -6.37
C LYS A 7 12.13 13.88 -5.69
N ASN A 8 11.08 13.59 -6.43
CA ASN A 8 9.77 13.24 -5.90
C ASN A 8 9.93 11.98 -5.05
N LYS A 9 10.08 12.16 -3.74
CA LYS A 9 10.20 11.07 -2.79
C LYS A 9 8.84 10.40 -2.62
N THR A 10 8.76 9.13 -2.98
CA THR A 10 7.56 8.31 -2.79
C THR A 10 7.84 7.22 -1.77
N SER A 11 7.00 7.08 -0.75
CA SER A 11 7.00 5.93 0.15
C SER A 11 6.00 4.88 -0.33
N ILE A 12 6.30 3.59 -0.13
CA ILE A 12 5.33 2.51 -0.22
C ILE A 12 4.94 2.13 1.21
N LEU A 13 3.66 2.22 1.54
CA LEU A 13 3.11 1.91 2.84
C LEU A 13 2.41 0.56 2.79
N ILE A 14 2.84 -0.38 3.63
CA ILE A 14 2.27 -1.72 3.72
C ILE A 14 1.70 -1.92 5.13
N PRO A 15 0.42 -1.59 5.35
CA PRO A 15 -0.24 -1.94 6.61
C PRO A 15 -0.44 -3.45 6.67
N MET A 16 0.09 -4.09 7.72
CA MET A 16 0.01 -5.53 7.93
C MET A 16 -0.22 -5.84 9.39
N ARG A 17 -1.47 -6.16 9.76
CA ARG A 17 -1.84 -6.33 11.17
C ARG A 17 -1.27 -7.59 11.79
N SER A 18 -1.42 -8.71 11.13
CA SER A 18 -0.88 -10.01 11.55
C SER A 18 -0.90 -11.00 10.38
N LEU A 19 -0.23 -12.13 10.53
CA LEU A 19 -0.30 -13.23 9.57
C LEU A 19 -1.55 -14.10 9.77
N ASN A 20 -2.21 -14.00 10.94
CA ASN A 20 -3.32 -14.89 11.31
C ASN A 20 -4.69 -14.33 10.94
N GLU A 21 -4.83 -13.01 10.80
CA GLU A 21 -6.13 -12.33 10.68
C GLU A 21 -6.54 -12.00 9.24
N GLY A 22 -5.65 -12.20 8.26
CA GLY A 22 -5.96 -11.96 6.85
C GLY A 22 -6.78 -13.10 6.22
N LYS A 23 -7.38 -12.81 5.04
CA LYS A 23 -8.08 -13.80 4.20
C LYS A 23 -9.13 -14.61 4.94
N THR A 24 -9.91 -13.96 5.81
CA THR A 24 -10.97 -14.63 6.60
C THR A 24 -12.03 -15.30 5.73
N ARG A 25 -12.24 -14.84 4.49
CA ARG A 25 -13.11 -15.47 3.50
C ARG A 25 -12.71 -16.90 3.16
N LEU A 26 -11.42 -17.22 3.28
CA LEU A 26 -10.90 -18.58 3.07
C LEU A 26 -11.05 -19.49 4.29
N SER A 27 -11.69 -19.05 5.39
CA SER A 27 -11.84 -19.84 6.62
C SER A 27 -12.58 -21.17 6.42
N ASN A 28 -13.47 -21.24 5.43
CA ASN A 28 -14.19 -22.46 5.08
C ASN A 28 -13.36 -23.43 4.21
N LEU A 29 -12.27 -22.95 3.60
CA LEU A 29 -11.43 -23.73 2.68
C LEU A 29 -10.07 -24.09 3.27
N LEU A 30 -9.53 -23.23 4.12
CA LEU A 30 -8.19 -23.35 4.69
C LEU A 30 -8.23 -23.31 6.23
N SER A 31 -7.49 -24.23 6.85
CA SER A 31 -7.25 -24.16 8.29
C SER A 31 -6.48 -22.88 8.67
N PRO A 32 -6.54 -22.41 9.93
CA PRO A 32 -5.80 -21.24 10.38
C PRO A 32 -4.31 -21.28 10.02
N ASN A 33 -3.62 -22.40 10.28
CA ASN A 33 -2.20 -22.58 9.95
C ASN A 33 -1.92 -22.51 8.44
N LYS A 34 -2.83 -22.97 7.58
CA LYS A 34 -2.66 -22.88 6.13
C LYS A 34 -2.86 -21.45 5.64
N ARG A 35 -3.82 -20.73 6.22
CA ARG A 35 -4.03 -19.31 5.90
C ARG A 35 -2.84 -18.44 6.32
N GLU A 36 -2.32 -18.67 7.53
CA GLU A 36 -1.11 -17.99 8.03
C GLU A 36 0.08 -18.18 7.09
N LYS A 37 0.35 -19.46 6.70
CA LYS A 37 1.41 -19.75 5.73
C LYS A 37 1.19 -19.09 4.37
N LEU A 38 -0.05 -19.04 3.90
CA LEU A 38 -0.40 -18.36 2.65
C LEU A 38 -0.12 -16.86 2.76
N ILE A 39 -0.59 -16.20 3.83
CA ILE A 39 -0.40 -14.77 4.06
C ILE A 39 1.08 -14.44 4.18
N LYS A 40 1.84 -15.25 4.92
CA LYS A 40 3.30 -15.13 5.02
C LYS A 40 3.98 -15.21 3.64
N LEU A 41 3.56 -16.17 2.82
CA LEU A 41 4.07 -16.33 1.46
C LEU A 41 3.76 -15.08 0.61
N LEU A 42 2.51 -14.61 0.59
CA LEU A 42 2.10 -13.43 -0.18
C LEU A 42 2.87 -12.18 0.25
N PHE A 43 2.99 -11.96 1.55
CA PHE A 43 3.75 -10.83 2.08
C PHE A 43 5.23 -10.87 1.68
N THR A 44 5.87 -12.05 1.81
CA THR A 44 7.26 -12.26 1.42
C THR A 44 7.47 -12.04 -0.09
N GLN A 45 6.54 -12.53 -0.92
CA GLN A 45 6.56 -12.33 -2.36
C GLN A 45 6.41 -10.86 -2.73
N LEU A 46 5.48 -10.14 -2.09
CA LEU A 46 5.30 -8.70 -2.31
C LEU A 46 6.59 -7.92 -2.01
N LEU A 47 7.22 -8.16 -0.85
CA LEU A 47 8.49 -7.50 -0.49
C LEU A 47 9.60 -7.82 -1.50
N GLY A 48 9.72 -9.08 -1.94
CA GLY A 48 10.68 -9.49 -2.97
C GLY A 48 10.46 -8.78 -4.30
N LYS A 49 9.20 -8.67 -4.76
CA LYS A 49 8.83 -7.96 -5.98
C LYS A 49 9.12 -6.46 -5.90
N LEU A 50 8.81 -5.82 -4.77
CA LEU A 50 9.12 -4.41 -4.54
C LEU A 50 10.63 -4.15 -4.52
N LYS A 51 11.40 -5.05 -3.93
CA LYS A 51 12.87 -4.98 -3.96
C LYS A 51 13.39 -5.08 -5.40
N THR A 52 12.93 -6.06 -6.16
CA THR A 52 13.28 -6.22 -7.59
C THR A 52 12.91 -4.96 -8.39
N LEU A 53 11.73 -4.39 -8.16
CA LEU A 53 11.30 -3.17 -8.82
C LEU A 53 12.23 -1.98 -8.48
N LYS A 54 12.64 -1.86 -7.22
CA LYS A 54 13.56 -0.81 -6.78
C LYS A 54 14.96 -0.98 -7.38
N ASP A 55 15.46 -2.22 -7.47
CA ASP A 55 16.76 -2.51 -8.07
C ASP A 55 16.78 -2.18 -9.57
N GLN A 56 15.68 -2.49 -10.29
CA GLN A 56 15.55 -2.18 -11.72
C GLN A 56 15.29 -0.68 -11.98
N PHE A 57 14.55 -0.02 -11.11
CA PHE A 57 14.15 1.38 -11.23
C PHE A 57 14.42 2.15 -9.93
N PRO A 58 15.68 2.50 -9.59
CA PRO A 58 16.06 3.04 -8.28
C PRO A 58 15.36 4.33 -7.85
N PHE A 59 14.78 5.06 -8.81
CA PHE A 59 14.08 6.33 -8.56
C PHE A 59 12.55 6.22 -8.62
N ILE A 60 12.01 5.01 -8.80
CA ILE A 60 10.56 4.83 -8.93
C ILE A 60 9.84 5.08 -7.59
N PHE A 61 10.45 4.69 -6.48
CA PHE A 61 10.08 5.06 -5.12
C PHE A 61 11.33 5.09 -4.22
N SER A 62 11.20 5.68 -3.03
CA SER A 62 12.34 5.84 -2.11
C SER A 62 12.43 4.70 -1.11
N ASP A 63 11.39 4.47 -0.34
CA ASP A 63 11.41 3.52 0.75
C ASP A 63 10.11 2.73 0.86
N ILE A 64 10.21 1.56 1.50
CA ILE A 64 9.08 0.73 1.90
C ILE A 64 8.95 0.84 3.41
N LEU A 65 7.76 1.16 3.91
CA LEU A 65 7.40 1.19 5.32
C LEU A 65 6.31 0.17 5.59
N VAL A 66 6.63 -0.84 6.38
CA VAL A 66 5.65 -1.79 6.91
C VAL A 66 5.12 -1.26 8.23
N ILE A 67 3.79 -1.18 8.38
CA ILE A 67 3.12 -0.71 9.58
C ILE A 67 2.47 -1.91 10.25
N THR A 68 2.98 -2.33 11.41
CA THR A 68 2.56 -3.59 12.02
C THR A 68 2.70 -3.58 13.55
N PRO A 69 1.79 -4.24 14.29
CA PRO A 69 2.00 -4.60 15.69
C PRO A 69 2.62 -6.01 15.86
N CYS A 70 2.77 -6.79 14.78
CA CYS A 70 3.14 -8.20 14.80
C CYS A 70 4.66 -8.37 14.70
N GLU A 71 5.27 -9.05 15.69
CA GLU A 71 6.71 -9.29 15.73
C GLU A 71 7.20 -10.14 14.55
N GLU A 72 6.44 -11.15 14.15
CA GLU A 72 6.83 -12.00 13.00
C GLU A 72 6.84 -11.21 11.68
N VAL A 73 5.87 -10.29 11.49
CA VAL A 73 5.87 -9.38 10.33
C VAL A 73 7.06 -8.42 10.39
N GLU A 74 7.42 -7.93 11.59
CA GLU A 74 8.60 -7.10 11.81
C GLU A 74 9.89 -7.85 11.45
N GLU A 75 10.04 -9.11 11.89
CA GLU A 75 11.20 -9.95 11.57
C GLU A 75 11.35 -10.18 10.07
N ILE A 76 10.28 -10.59 9.39
CA ILE A 76 10.28 -10.74 7.93
C ILE A 76 10.68 -9.42 7.25
N SER A 77 10.16 -8.30 7.71
CA SER A 77 10.47 -6.99 7.14
C SER A 77 11.95 -6.64 7.29
N LYS A 78 12.58 -6.98 8.42
CA LYS A 78 14.02 -6.80 8.65
C LYS A 78 14.88 -7.62 7.69
N ASP A 79 14.47 -8.85 7.37
CA ASP A 79 15.17 -9.70 6.40
C ASP A 79 15.21 -9.09 5.00
N PHE A 80 14.20 -8.30 4.65
CA PHE A 80 14.14 -7.54 3.40
C PHE A 80 14.75 -6.14 3.49
N HIS A 81 15.29 -5.74 4.65
CA HIS A 81 15.86 -4.41 4.90
C HIS A 81 14.88 -3.26 4.61
N VAL A 82 13.60 -3.46 4.92
CA VAL A 82 12.57 -2.43 4.82
C VAL A 82 12.30 -1.78 6.17
N LEU A 83 11.77 -0.55 6.14
CA LEU A 83 11.46 0.19 7.36
C LEU A 83 10.23 -0.39 8.04
N VAL A 84 10.20 -0.34 9.36
CA VAL A 84 9.06 -0.80 10.17
C VAL A 84 8.59 0.29 11.10
N LEU A 85 7.31 0.57 11.09
CA LEU A 85 6.61 1.39 12.07
C LEU A 85 5.79 0.47 12.98
N LYS A 86 6.29 0.25 14.20
CA LYS A 86 5.61 -0.62 15.17
C LYS A 86 4.37 0.06 15.74
N GLU A 87 3.22 -0.59 15.63
CA GLU A 87 1.99 -0.13 16.26
C GLU A 87 1.87 -0.66 17.70
N GLN A 88 1.58 0.25 18.63
CA GLN A 88 1.33 -0.14 20.03
C GLN A 88 -0.12 -0.56 20.27
N ASN A 89 -1.05 -0.05 19.47
CA ASN A 89 -2.50 -0.28 19.64
C ASN A 89 -3.13 -0.76 18.32
N LEU A 90 -4.00 -1.75 18.42
CA LEU A 90 -4.76 -2.33 17.29
C LEU A 90 -5.96 -1.44 16.92
N ASN A 91 -5.71 -0.29 16.32
CA ASN A 91 -6.76 0.68 15.95
C ASN A 91 -7.35 0.47 14.54
N GLY A 92 -7.02 -0.67 13.90
CA GLY A 92 -7.53 -1.03 12.58
C GLY A 92 -6.74 -0.41 11.41
N LEU A 93 -7.05 -0.91 10.20
CA LEU A 93 -6.34 -0.60 8.95
C LEU A 93 -6.26 0.90 8.65
N ASN A 94 -7.38 1.62 8.80
CA ASN A 94 -7.42 3.06 8.51
C ASN A 94 -6.50 3.87 9.43
N SER A 95 -6.37 3.45 10.70
CA SER A 95 -5.44 4.07 11.65
C SER A 95 -3.98 3.79 11.27
N ALA A 96 -3.66 2.54 10.89
CA ALA A 96 -2.33 2.17 10.44
C ALA A 96 -1.89 3.00 9.22
N VAL A 97 -2.78 3.11 8.22
CA VAL A 97 -2.53 3.95 7.02
C VAL A 97 -2.31 5.41 7.41
N SER A 98 -3.17 5.97 8.28
CA SER A 98 -3.02 7.36 8.74
C SER A 98 -1.68 7.62 9.42
N LYS A 99 -1.21 6.69 10.26
CA LYS A 99 0.13 6.76 10.89
C LYS A 99 1.26 6.70 9.86
N GLY A 100 1.14 5.82 8.85
CA GLY A 100 2.09 5.72 7.75
C GLY A 100 2.18 7.01 6.94
N ILE A 101 1.04 7.64 6.65
CA ILE A 101 0.98 8.94 5.97
C ILE A 101 1.62 10.05 6.83
N TYR A 102 1.31 10.08 8.13
CA TYR A 102 1.92 11.05 9.04
C TYR A 102 3.45 10.87 9.08
N TRP A 103 3.92 9.63 9.22
CA TRP A 103 5.35 9.31 9.15
C TRP A 103 5.96 9.76 7.83
N SER A 104 5.29 9.55 6.69
CA SER A 104 5.77 9.99 5.38
C SER A 104 5.91 11.51 5.31
N LEU A 105 4.95 12.27 5.86
CA LEU A 105 5.02 13.72 5.92
C LEU A 105 6.19 14.21 6.78
N GLU A 106 6.40 13.63 7.97
CA GLU A 106 7.52 13.98 8.85
C GLU A 106 8.88 13.69 8.22
N ASN A 107 8.96 12.68 7.34
CA ASN A 107 10.18 12.30 6.64
C ASN A 107 10.30 12.91 5.23
N LEU A 108 9.49 13.93 4.94
CA LEU A 108 9.55 14.74 3.71
C LEU A 108 9.35 13.92 2.42
N TYR A 109 8.36 13.03 2.43
CA TYR A 109 7.89 12.37 1.22
C TYR A 109 6.83 13.23 0.52
N ASP A 110 6.87 13.24 -0.81
CA ASP A 110 5.96 14.01 -1.66
C ASP A 110 4.71 13.21 -2.04
N SER A 111 4.78 11.89 -1.86
CA SER A 111 3.69 10.98 -2.20
C SER A 111 3.81 9.64 -1.47
N SER A 112 2.71 8.92 -1.39
CA SER A 112 2.68 7.56 -0.84
C SER A 112 1.81 6.63 -1.69
N LEU A 113 2.26 5.38 -1.87
CA LEU A 113 1.47 4.29 -2.40
C LEU A 113 1.15 3.32 -1.26
N ILE A 114 -0.12 3.12 -0.98
CA ILE A 114 -0.61 2.15 0.00
C ILE A 114 -0.92 0.85 -0.72
N LEU A 115 -0.34 -0.27 -0.25
CA LEU A 115 -0.58 -1.62 -0.75
C LEU A 115 -0.92 -2.55 0.44
N PRO A 116 -1.97 -3.37 0.38
CA PRO A 116 -2.19 -4.44 1.36
C PRO A 116 -1.03 -5.43 1.37
N GLY A 117 -0.63 -5.91 2.56
CA GLY A 117 0.48 -6.86 2.68
C GLY A 117 0.15 -8.28 2.21
N ASP A 118 -1.12 -8.59 2.01
CA ASP A 118 -1.64 -9.90 1.61
C ASP A 118 -2.21 -9.92 0.18
N ILE A 119 -1.81 -8.97 -0.66
CA ILE A 119 -2.21 -8.90 -2.05
C ILE A 119 -1.68 -10.11 -2.85
N ILE A 120 -2.49 -10.59 -3.79
CA ILE A 120 -2.15 -11.79 -4.55
C ILE A 120 -1.29 -11.42 -5.74
N ASP A 121 -0.10 -11.96 -5.75
CA ASP A 121 0.86 -12.00 -6.87
C ASP A 121 0.86 -10.76 -7.80
N PRO A 122 0.98 -9.52 -7.28
CA PRO A 122 0.93 -8.31 -8.10
C PRO A 122 2.12 -8.30 -9.07
N GLU A 123 1.88 -7.95 -10.33
CA GLU A 123 2.97 -7.75 -11.29
C GLU A 123 3.74 -6.46 -10.98
N THR A 124 5.07 -6.52 -11.02
CA THR A 124 5.94 -5.37 -10.77
C THR A 124 5.68 -4.23 -11.74
N GLU A 125 5.35 -4.55 -12.99
CA GLU A 125 5.04 -3.56 -14.02
C GLU A 125 3.73 -2.81 -13.74
N ASP A 126 2.72 -3.49 -13.16
CA ASP A 126 1.48 -2.84 -12.75
C ASP A 126 1.70 -1.90 -11.56
N ILE A 127 2.50 -2.30 -10.56
CA ILE A 127 2.90 -1.41 -9.46
C ILE A 127 3.66 -0.19 -10.01
N LYS A 128 4.61 -0.38 -10.90
CA LYS A 128 5.35 0.68 -11.57
C LYS A 128 4.43 1.64 -12.30
N LYS A 129 3.45 1.12 -13.04
CA LYS A 129 2.46 1.92 -13.78
C LYS A 129 1.64 2.83 -12.86
N ILE A 130 1.20 2.31 -11.68
CA ILE A 130 0.50 3.14 -10.68
C ILE A 130 1.40 4.27 -10.20
N LEU A 131 2.66 3.97 -9.85
CA LEU A 131 3.63 4.97 -9.39
C LEU A 131 3.87 6.04 -10.45
N GLU A 132 4.03 5.65 -11.73
CA GLU A 132 4.24 6.60 -12.84
C GLU A 132 3.04 7.50 -13.08
N ILE A 133 1.82 6.93 -13.09
CA ILE A 133 0.58 7.70 -13.22
C ILE A 133 0.46 8.70 -12.07
N GLY A 134 0.68 8.22 -10.84
CA GLY A 134 0.58 9.04 -9.63
C GLY A 134 1.56 10.20 -9.63
N LYS A 135 2.82 9.97 -9.98
CA LYS A 135 3.86 11.01 -10.05
C LYS A 135 3.60 12.08 -11.11
N ARG A 136 2.90 11.73 -12.19
CA ARG A 136 2.52 12.67 -13.28
C ARG A 136 1.25 13.45 -12.98
N SER A 137 0.49 13.03 -11.98
CA SER A 137 -0.87 13.54 -11.70
C SER A 137 -0.88 14.29 -10.38
N ILE A 138 -0.57 15.58 -10.44
CA ILE A 138 -0.58 16.47 -9.26
C ILE A 138 -2.01 16.58 -8.72
N ASP A 139 -2.17 16.66 -7.39
CA ASP A 139 -3.45 16.80 -6.69
C ASP A 139 -4.49 15.74 -7.09
N SER A 140 -4.03 14.52 -7.26
CA SER A 140 -4.89 13.39 -7.62
C SER A 140 -4.70 12.20 -6.69
N MET A 141 -5.70 11.35 -6.68
CA MET A 141 -5.68 10.01 -6.12
C MET A 141 -5.67 9.01 -7.26
N VAL A 142 -4.71 8.07 -7.28
CA VAL A 142 -4.75 6.91 -8.18
C VAL A 142 -5.18 5.70 -7.37
N ILE A 143 -6.26 5.05 -7.78
CA ILE A 143 -6.88 3.96 -7.04
C ILE A 143 -7.04 2.72 -7.92
N CYS A 144 -6.72 1.55 -7.38
CA CYS A 144 -7.02 0.26 -7.97
C CYS A 144 -8.10 -0.45 -7.14
N PRO A 145 -9.30 -0.67 -7.71
CA PRO A 145 -10.32 -1.46 -7.04
C PRO A 145 -9.97 -2.94 -7.06
N SER A 146 -10.37 -3.68 -6.02
CA SER A 146 -10.49 -5.14 -6.07
C SER A 146 -11.81 -5.56 -6.73
N THR A 147 -11.92 -6.83 -7.08
CA THR A 147 -13.14 -7.42 -7.69
C THR A 147 -14.37 -7.29 -6.82
N ASP A 148 -14.22 -7.19 -5.50
CA ASP A 148 -15.29 -7.00 -4.51
C ASP A 148 -15.53 -5.54 -4.12
N PHE A 149 -15.01 -4.58 -4.92
CA PHE A 149 -15.07 -3.14 -4.66
C PHE A 149 -14.30 -2.67 -3.43
N GLY A 150 -13.32 -3.44 -2.96
CA GLY A 150 -12.29 -3.00 -2.05
C GLY A 150 -11.27 -2.06 -2.72
N THR A 151 -10.14 -1.84 -2.06
CA THR A 151 -9.04 -1.00 -2.57
C THR A 151 -7.72 -1.74 -2.40
N ASN A 152 -7.15 -2.23 -3.49
CA ASN A 152 -5.90 -2.99 -3.50
C ASN A 152 -4.65 -2.14 -3.75
N ALA A 153 -4.81 -0.92 -4.26
CA ALA A 153 -3.76 0.08 -4.29
C ALA A 153 -4.34 1.49 -4.21
N LEU A 154 -3.67 2.37 -3.47
CA LEU A 154 -4.06 3.76 -3.35
C LEU A 154 -2.81 4.65 -3.34
N PHE A 155 -2.58 5.38 -4.44
CA PHE A 155 -1.51 6.38 -4.52
C PHE A 155 -2.06 7.78 -4.23
N LEU A 156 -1.34 8.56 -3.44
CA LEU A 156 -1.70 9.92 -3.04
C LEU A 156 -0.49 10.86 -3.11
N SER A 157 -0.70 12.05 -3.61
CA SER A 157 0.21 13.18 -3.39
C SER A 157 0.09 13.67 -1.94
N LEU A 158 1.19 14.11 -1.35
CA LEU A 158 1.26 14.62 0.02
C LEU A 158 1.56 16.13 0.03
N PRO A 159 1.01 16.90 0.97
CA PRO A 159 0.08 16.47 2.02
C PRO A 159 -1.32 16.15 1.48
N THR A 160 -2.02 15.21 2.12
CA THR A 160 -3.40 14.87 1.77
C THR A 160 -4.37 15.17 2.91
N ARG A 161 -5.61 15.53 2.57
CA ARG A 161 -6.75 15.62 3.49
C ARG A 161 -7.72 14.46 3.32
N LEU A 162 -7.33 13.42 2.57
CA LEU A 162 -8.19 12.26 2.36
C LEU A 162 -8.44 11.52 3.68
N ASN A 163 -9.71 11.29 4.00
CA ASN A 163 -10.09 10.44 5.10
C ASN A 163 -10.13 8.99 4.63
N PHE A 164 -9.25 8.13 5.15
CA PHE A 164 -9.15 6.74 4.72
C PHE A 164 -10.38 5.93 5.10
N LYS A 165 -10.87 5.12 4.16
CA LYS A 165 -12.09 4.32 4.25
C LYS A 165 -11.87 2.88 3.80
N PHE A 166 -10.69 2.31 4.09
CA PHE A 166 -10.45 0.89 3.81
C PHE A 166 -11.44 0.00 4.53
N GLY A 167 -11.90 -1.05 3.86
CA GLY A 167 -12.94 -1.98 4.29
C GLY A 167 -13.90 -2.30 3.14
N PRO A 168 -15.08 -2.88 3.42
CA PRO A 168 -16.08 -3.20 2.41
C PRO A 168 -16.46 -1.97 1.58
N ASN A 169 -16.54 -2.13 0.25
CA ASN A 169 -16.85 -1.07 -0.71
C ASN A 169 -15.91 0.16 -0.65
N SER A 170 -14.70 -0.01 -0.13
CA SER A 170 -13.76 1.09 0.09
C SER A 170 -13.42 1.87 -1.18
N PHE A 171 -13.49 1.25 -2.35
CA PHE A 171 -13.32 1.93 -3.64
C PHE A 171 -14.29 3.12 -3.80
N PHE A 172 -15.59 2.87 -3.60
CA PHE A 172 -16.59 3.94 -3.70
C PHE A 172 -16.48 4.98 -2.58
N GLU A 173 -16.15 4.53 -1.37
CA GLU A 173 -16.00 5.44 -0.24
C GLU A 173 -14.77 6.36 -0.43
N HIS A 174 -13.63 5.85 -0.93
CA HIS A 174 -12.49 6.70 -1.27
C HIS A 174 -12.82 7.70 -2.39
N GLN A 175 -13.60 7.29 -3.41
CA GLN A 175 -14.02 8.22 -4.46
C GLN A 175 -14.92 9.34 -3.90
N LYS A 176 -15.82 9.03 -2.97
CA LYS A 176 -16.66 10.03 -2.29
C LYS A 176 -15.79 11.00 -1.46
N GLU A 177 -14.81 10.48 -0.71
CA GLU A 177 -13.90 11.32 0.07
C GLU A 177 -13.05 12.23 -0.85
N ALA A 178 -12.51 11.68 -1.96
CA ALA A 178 -11.77 12.47 -2.94
C ALA A 178 -12.63 13.62 -3.51
N LYS A 179 -13.88 13.34 -3.85
CA LYS A 179 -14.84 14.36 -4.34
C LYS A 179 -15.10 15.46 -3.30
N LYS A 180 -15.24 15.12 -2.01
CA LYS A 180 -15.46 16.09 -0.93
C LYS A 180 -14.31 17.10 -0.80
N ILE A 181 -13.09 16.65 -1.03
CA ILE A 181 -11.89 17.51 -0.95
C ILE A 181 -11.41 18.03 -2.30
N SER A 182 -12.22 17.82 -3.36
CA SER A 182 -11.99 18.30 -4.72
C SER A 182 -10.68 17.80 -5.37
N ILE A 183 -10.23 16.60 -5.01
CA ILE A 183 -9.13 15.94 -5.72
C ILE A 183 -9.66 14.97 -6.80
N ARG A 184 -8.93 14.89 -7.90
CA ARG A 184 -9.27 13.99 -9.00
C ARG A 184 -8.99 12.54 -8.62
N SER A 185 -9.95 11.63 -8.85
CA SER A 185 -9.76 10.19 -8.74
C SER A 185 -9.46 9.58 -10.11
N ILE A 186 -8.35 8.87 -10.23
CA ILE A 186 -7.91 8.15 -11.42
C ILE A 186 -7.95 6.67 -11.11
N ILE A 187 -8.71 5.90 -11.88
CA ILE A 187 -8.72 4.43 -11.74
C ILE A 187 -7.50 3.88 -12.47
N ALA A 188 -6.65 3.15 -11.77
CA ALA A 188 -5.46 2.55 -12.36
C ALA A 188 -5.84 1.46 -13.39
N PRO A 189 -5.32 1.53 -14.63
CA PRO A 189 -5.59 0.54 -15.67
C PRO A 189 -4.63 -0.67 -15.51
N VAL A 190 -4.78 -1.41 -14.40
CA VAL A 190 -3.94 -2.55 -14.02
C VAL A 190 -4.82 -3.75 -13.66
N ASP A 191 -4.39 -4.95 -14.02
CA ASP A 191 -5.19 -6.16 -13.85
C ASP A 191 -4.69 -7.06 -12.72
N SER A 192 -3.38 -7.18 -12.51
CA SER A 192 -2.82 -8.07 -11.48
C SER A 192 -3.13 -7.68 -10.03
N LEU A 193 -3.63 -6.46 -9.83
CA LEU A 193 -4.03 -5.93 -8.51
C LEU A 193 -5.55 -6.04 -8.27
N LYS A 194 -6.32 -6.60 -9.20
CA LYS A 194 -7.78 -6.71 -9.05
C LYS A 194 -8.20 -7.89 -8.20
N ASP A 195 -7.41 -8.97 -8.23
CA ASP A 195 -7.78 -10.20 -7.55
C ASP A 195 -7.54 -10.11 -6.05
N ASP A 196 -8.57 -10.45 -5.30
CA ASP A 196 -8.57 -10.64 -3.86
C ASP A 196 -9.21 -12.00 -3.57
N LEU A 197 -8.52 -12.90 -2.85
CA LEU A 197 -9.02 -14.20 -2.45
C LEU A 197 -10.01 -14.11 -1.29
#